data_ff3c01c6f8b5bc08e7ac90f62919db0c
#
_entry.id   ff3c01c6f8b5bc08e7ac90f62919db0c
#
_cell.length_a   1.000
_cell.length_b   1.000
_cell.length_c   1.000
_cell.angle_alpha   90.00
_cell.angle_beta   90.00
_cell.angle_gamma   90.00
#
_symmetry.space_group_name_H-M   'P 1'
#
loop_
_entity.id
_entity.type
_entity.pdbx_description
1 polymer ?
#
loop_
_entity_poly.entity_id
_entity_poly.type
_entity_poly.pdbx_seq_one_letter_code
_entity_poly.pdbx_strand_id
1 'polypeptide(L)'
;MKEKMFKSLILTCILFLVTSCKEQKSQTAGSDYKTQKVTLSDRTVYSTFSATIQGKQDVGVYPQISGLITAVLVKEGAAVKKGQTLFIIDQVPYKAALRTAKANVEVAEATVATAKMTVDSKEELFKENVVSQFDLQTARNSLRSANATLAQAQAELLNARNNLSYTVIKSPVDGIAGMSSYRVGDLVSSSMSSPMISVSDNSEMYAYFSMTEKQILALSRQNGSLTDALKAMPEVKLLLSDGSEYQEKGHIDAISGMIDTSTGSVSLRAVFPNSKNILRSGSTGNIKFPYTKKNCMVIPQTATYELQDKVFVYKVVDGKTQSTQVKVFEVNDGKEYIVESGLKMGDVIIAEGAGLLSNGISVNQAASAPTATRKDRRK
;
A
#
# COMPACT_ATOMS: atom_id res chain seq x y z
N MET A 1 69.98 -19.95 -68.09
CA MET A 1 69.98 -18.51 -67.67
C MET A 1 68.71 -18.16 -66.77
N LYS A 2 67.60 -18.85 -66.86
CA LYS A 2 66.44 -18.50 -66.07
C LYS A 2 66.50 -18.87 -64.57
N GLU A 3 67.26 -19.91 -64.19
CA GLU A 3 67.37 -20.33 -62.77
C GLU A 3 68.24 -19.41 -61.90
N LYS A 4 69.25 -18.77 -62.47
CA LYS A 4 70.09 -17.83 -61.75
C LYS A 4 69.37 -16.47 -61.49
N MET A 5 68.52 -16.06 -62.39
CA MET A 5 67.69 -14.85 -62.19
C MET A 5 66.60 -15.04 -61.11
N PHE A 6 66.01 -16.26 -61.01
CA PHE A 6 64.99 -16.55 -60.01
C PHE A 6 65.57 -16.64 -58.59
N LYS A 7 66.78 -17.19 -58.42
CA LYS A 7 67.51 -17.23 -57.14
C LYS A 7 67.97 -15.81 -56.67
N SER A 8 68.37 -14.96 -57.65
CA SER A 8 68.75 -13.56 -57.35
C SER A 8 67.50 -12.73 -56.91
N LEU A 9 66.29 -12.97 -57.49
CA LEU A 9 65.06 -12.26 -57.17
C LEU A 9 64.58 -12.65 -55.79
N ILE A 10 64.68 -13.93 -55.39
CA ILE A 10 64.28 -14.43 -54.07
C ILE A 10 65.25 -13.89 -53.00
N LEU A 11 66.54 -13.80 -53.25
CA LEU A 11 67.50 -13.27 -52.31
C LEU A 11 67.33 -11.77 -52.08
N THR A 12 66.90 -11.00 -53.10
CA THR A 12 66.59 -9.58 -52.98
C THR A 12 65.32 -9.30 -52.22
N CYS A 13 64.23 -10.20 -52.36
CA CYS A 13 63.00 -10.13 -51.59
C CYS A 13 63.17 -10.47 -50.09
N ILE A 14 64.09 -11.40 -49.77
CA ILE A 14 64.38 -11.76 -48.36
C ILE A 14 65.19 -10.62 -47.68
N LEU A 15 66.03 -9.86 -48.40
CA LEU A 15 66.75 -8.75 -47.82
C LEU A 15 65.87 -7.53 -47.50
N PHE A 16 64.71 -7.38 -48.15
CA PHE A 16 63.73 -6.31 -47.86
C PHE A 16 62.82 -6.60 -46.69
N LEU A 17 62.73 -7.86 -46.22
CA LEU A 17 61.89 -8.25 -45.11
C LEU A 17 62.52 -8.03 -43.73
N VAL A 18 63.77 -7.71 -43.63
CA VAL A 18 64.53 -7.61 -42.35
C VAL A 18 64.60 -6.16 -41.86
N THR A 19 64.16 -5.16 -42.63
CA THR A 19 64.30 -3.73 -42.24
C THR A 19 63.03 -3.09 -41.76
N SER A 20 61.93 -3.88 -41.52
CA SER A 20 60.61 -3.33 -41.07
C SER A 20 60.26 -3.66 -39.60
N CYS A 21 61.27 -3.83 -38.73
CA CYS A 21 61.09 -3.71 -37.29
C CYS A 21 61.49 -2.32 -36.81
N LYS A 22 60.68 -1.32 -37.15
CA LYS A 22 60.69 -0.04 -36.46
C LYS A 22 59.91 -0.25 -35.19
N GLU A 23 60.54 -0.31 -34.02
CA GLU A 23 59.90 -0.22 -32.72
C GLU A 23 58.94 0.97 -32.75
N GLN A 24 57.65 0.69 -32.90
CA GLN A 24 56.64 1.68 -32.68
C GLN A 24 56.58 1.92 -31.17
N LYS A 25 57.40 2.90 -30.72
CA LYS A 25 57.21 3.52 -29.42
C LYS A 25 55.74 3.91 -29.37
N SER A 26 54.97 3.14 -28.62
CA SER A 26 53.62 3.50 -28.22
C SER A 26 53.73 4.90 -27.58
N GLN A 27 53.45 5.93 -28.36
CA GLN A 27 53.16 7.24 -27.80
C GLN A 27 51.92 7.05 -26.95
N THR A 28 52.12 6.95 -25.65
CA THR A 28 51.12 7.14 -24.64
C THR A 28 50.68 8.59 -24.72
N ALA A 29 49.90 8.93 -25.76
CA ALA A 29 49.17 10.16 -25.74
C ALA A 29 48.21 10.00 -24.54
N GLY A 30 48.51 10.69 -23.47
CA GLY A 30 47.59 10.74 -22.31
C GLY A 30 46.26 11.22 -22.82
N SER A 31 45.29 10.32 -22.88
CA SER A 31 43.95 10.68 -23.25
C SER A 31 43.38 11.58 -22.16
N ASP A 32 42.79 12.69 -22.58
CA ASP A 32 42.10 13.61 -21.66
C ASP A 32 40.85 12.94 -21.13
N TYR A 33 40.92 12.30 -19.98
CA TYR A 33 39.79 11.73 -19.30
C TYR A 33 39.22 12.74 -18.31
N LYS A 34 37.92 12.84 -18.29
CA LYS A 34 37.21 13.67 -17.32
C LYS A 34 37.39 13.06 -15.93
N THR A 35 38.00 13.81 -15.05
CA THR A 35 38.24 13.39 -13.67
C THR A 35 37.32 14.13 -12.72
N GLN A 36 36.97 13.49 -11.62
CA GLN A 36 36.17 14.06 -10.54
C GLN A 36 36.82 13.79 -9.19
N LYS A 37 36.86 14.81 -8.35
CA LYS A 37 37.30 14.68 -6.97
C LYS A 37 36.13 14.22 -6.12
N VAL A 38 36.33 13.16 -5.33
CA VAL A 38 35.32 12.62 -4.42
C VAL A 38 35.10 13.60 -3.27
N THR A 39 33.85 14.06 -3.12
CA THR A 39 33.43 14.99 -2.06
C THR A 39 32.33 14.36 -1.25
N LEU A 40 32.12 14.83 -0.02
CA LEU A 40 30.99 14.47 0.80
C LEU A 40 29.78 15.34 0.46
N SER A 41 28.63 14.74 0.35
CA SER A 41 27.36 15.46 0.18
C SER A 41 26.21 14.68 0.82
N ASP A 42 25.13 15.38 1.16
CA ASP A 42 23.89 14.72 1.54
C ASP A 42 23.15 14.30 0.28
N ARG A 43 22.66 13.07 0.27
CA ARG A 43 21.89 12.53 -0.86
C ARG A 43 20.63 11.80 -0.37
N THR A 44 19.55 12.04 -1.09
CA THR A 44 18.31 11.28 -0.94
C THR A 44 18.08 10.48 -2.22
N VAL A 45 18.10 9.18 -2.09
CA VAL A 45 17.75 8.23 -3.15
C VAL A 45 16.41 7.59 -2.84
N TYR A 46 15.70 7.14 -3.86
CA TYR A 46 14.36 6.59 -3.69
C TYR A 46 14.34 5.12 -4.10
N SER A 47 13.76 4.29 -3.23
CA SER A 47 13.33 2.96 -3.61
C SER A 47 11.87 2.98 -3.99
N THR A 48 11.50 2.21 -5.00
CA THR A 48 10.14 2.16 -5.51
C THR A 48 9.52 0.81 -5.16
N PHE A 49 8.36 0.83 -4.53
CA PHE A 49 7.60 -0.36 -4.13
C PHE A 49 6.23 -0.32 -4.77
N SER A 50 5.83 -1.40 -5.43
CA SER A 50 4.47 -1.52 -5.95
C SER A 50 3.46 -1.52 -4.81
N ALA A 51 2.37 -0.80 -4.99
CA ALA A 51 1.34 -0.62 -3.97
C ALA A 51 -0.06 -0.79 -4.55
N THR A 52 -0.95 -1.36 -3.74
CA THR A 52 -2.40 -1.36 -3.98
C THR A 52 -3.03 -0.28 -3.13
N ILE A 53 -3.87 0.54 -3.75
CA ILE A 53 -4.53 1.68 -3.11
C ILE A 53 -5.97 1.28 -2.79
N GLN A 54 -6.38 1.47 -1.53
CA GLN A 54 -7.73 1.19 -1.06
C GLN A 54 -8.28 2.43 -0.35
N GLY A 55 -9.61 2.57 -0.35
CA GLY A 55 -10.27 3.58 0.47
C GLY A 55 -10.04 3.32 1.96
N LYS A 56 -10.24 4.34 2.77
CA LYS A 56 -10.18 4.21 4.24
C LYS A 56 -11.09 3.10 4.74
N GLN A 57 -12.25 2.96 4.11
CA GLN A 57 -13.19 1.90 4.40
C GLN A 57 -14.01 1.55 3.15
N ASP A 58 -13.90 0.31 2.69
CA ASP A 58 -14.67 -0.23 1.58
C ASP A 58 -15.68 -1.23 2.13
N VAL A 59 -16.98 -0.95 1.98
CA VAL A 59 -18.04 -1.77 2.55
C VAL A 59 -19.00 -2.24 1.46
N GLY A 60 -19.10 -3.55 1.32
CA GLY A 60 -20.17 -4.16 0.53
C GLY A 60 -21.49 -4.15 1.30
N VAL A 61 -22.54 -3.60 0.70
CA VAL A 61 -23.87 -3.53 1.29
C VAL A 61 -24.68 -4.74 0.87
N TYR A 62 -25.03 -5.57 1.84
CA TYR A 62 -25.81 -6.80 1.64
C TYR A 62 -27.22 -6.66 2.24
N PRO A 63 -28.27 -7.26 1.61
CA PRO A 63 -29.57 -7.34 2.21
C PRO A 63 -29.56 -8.35 3.37
N GLN A 64 -30.28 -8.05 4.46
CA GLN A 64 -30.41 -8.95 5.60
C GLN A 64 -31.72 -9.81 5.52
N ILE A 65 -32.57 -9.48 4.57
CA ILE A 65 -33.84 -10.17 4.31
C ILE A 65 -34.01 -10.39 2.81
N SER A 66 -34.93 -11.26 2.44
CA SER A 66 -35.27 -11.56 1.06
C SER A 66 -36.51 -10.79 0.61
N GLY A 67 -36.56 -10.39 -0.66
CA GLY A 67 -37.73 -9.74 -1.26
C GLY A 67 -37.37 -9.00 -2.56
N LEU A 68 -38.40 -8.46 -3.21
CA LEU A 68 -38.26 -7.66 -4.43
C LEU A 68 -37.82 -6.25 -4.09
N ILE A 69 -36.93 -5.67 -4.90
CA ILE A 69 -36.56 -4.25 -4.80
C ILE A 69 -37.73 -3.41 -5.32
N THR A 70 -38.27 -2.54 -4.47
CA THR A 70 -39.33 -1.61 -4.86
C THR A 70 -38.84 -0.22 -5.21
N ALA A 71 -37.66 0.18 -4.69
CA ALA A 71 -37.05 1.45 -5.03
C ALA A 71 -35.52 1.39 -4.95
N VAL A 72 -34.85 2.07 -5.88
CA VAL A 72 -33.42 2.35 -5.89
C VAL A 72 -33.26 3.86 -5.75
N LEU A 73 -32.73 4.32 -4.62
CA LEU A 73 -32.66 5.74 -4.25
C LEU A 73 -31.22 6.30 -4.36
N VAL A 74 -30.26 5.45 -4.64
CA VAL A 74 -28.86 5.83 -4.85
C VAL A 74 -28.56 5.93 -6.34
N LYS A 75 -27.78 6.96 -6.70
CA LYS A 75 -27.18 7.06 -8.04
C LYS A 75 -25.76 6.46 -7.99
N GLU A 76 -25.42 5.66 -8.98
CA GLU A 76 -24.09 5.11 -9.13
C GLU A 76 -23.04 6.22 -9.24
N GLY A 77 -21.93 6.08 -8.52
CA GLY A 77 -20.88 7.11 -8.46
C GLY A 77 -21.20 8.34 -7.60
N ALA A 78 -22.40 8.42 -7.00
CA ALA A 78 -22.77 9.56 -6.17
C ALA A 78 -22.18 9.47 -4.76
N ALA A 79 -21.95 10.61 -4.14
CA ALA A 79 -21.64 10.68 -2.73
C ALA A 79 -22.87 10.32 -1.88
N VAL A 80 -22.68 9.48 -0.88
CA VAL A 80 -23.71 9.04 0.06
C VAL A 80 -23.25 9.26 1.51
N LYS A 81 -24.21 9.50 2.39
CA LYS A 81 -23.94 9.67 3.82
C LYS A 81 -24.32 8.40 4.59
N LYS A 82 -23.61 8.15 5.69
CA LYS A 82 -23.96 7.10 6.64
C LYS A 82 -25.43 7.22 7.05
N GLY A 83 -26.18 6.12 6.97
CA GLY A 83 -27.62 6.08 7.27
C GLY A 83 -28.52 6.52 6.11
N GLN A 84 -27.97 7.03 5.01
CA GLN A 84 -28.75 7.35 3.80
C GLN A 84 -29.34 6.08 3.20
N THR A 85 -30.64 6.12 2.85
CA THR A 85 -31.33 5.00 2.22
C THR A 85 -30.83 4.82 0.78
N LEU A 86 -30.44 3.59 0.45
CA LEU A 86 -29.94 3.20 -0.86
C LEU A 86 -30.98 2.42 -1.66
N PHE A 87 -31.61 1.42 -1.00
CA PHE A 87 -32.63 0.55 -1.61
C PHE A 87 -33.79 0.36 -0.64
N ILE A 88 -34.94 0.06 -1.21
CA ILE A 88 -36.11 -0.37 -0.45
C ILE A 88 -36.58 -1.72 -1.00
N ILE A 89 -36.67 -2.71 -0.14
CA ILE A 89 -37.28 -4.03 -0.42
C ILE A 89 -38.78 -3.97 -0.12
N ASP A 90 -39.58 -4.80 -0.77
CA ASP A 90 -41.04 -4.86 -0.54
C ASP A 90 -41.36 -5.00 0.95
N GLN A 91 -42.03 -3.99 1.48
CA GLN A 91 -42.37 -3.88 2.90
C GLN A 91 -43.74 -4.51 3.25
N VAL A 92 -44.55 -4.84 2.26
CA VAL A 92 -45.94 -5.29 2.51
C VAL A 92 -45.99 -6.50 3.43
N PRO A 93 -45.28 -7.60 3.17
CA PRO A 93 -45.32 -8.78 4.04
C PRO A 93 -44.79 -8.50 5.45
N TYR A 94 -43.74 -7.68 5.56
CA TYR A 94 -43.11 -7.33 6.84
C TYR A 94 -43.98 -6.39 7.69
N LYS A 95 -44.70 -5.45 7.06
CA LYS A 95 -45.72 -4.61 7.73
C LYS A 95 -46.90 -5.43 8.22
N ALA A 96 -47.32 -6.43 7.47
CA ALA A 96 -48.37 -7.35 7.91
C ALA A 96 -47.93 -8.17 9.13
N ALA A 97 -46.70 -8.77 9.09
CA ALA A 97 -46.13 -9.51 10.21
C ALA A 97 -45.99 -8.64 11.47
N LEU A 98 -45.56 -7.39 11.33
CA LEU A 98 -45.46 -6.45 12.44
C LEU A 98 -46.82 -6.16 13.08
N ARG A 99 -47.89 -5.97 12.26
CA ARG A 99 -49.26 -5.77 12.79
C ARG A 99 -49.76 -6.99 13.56
N THR A 100 -49.52 -8.19 13.03
CA THR A 100 -49.89 -9.44 13.72
C THR A 100 -49.17 -9.58 15.05
N ALA A 101 -47.83 -9.37 15.07
CA ALA A 101 -47.04 -9.45 16.30
C ALA A 101 -47.48 -8.40 17.34
N LYS A 102 -47.87 -7.19 16.90
CA LYS A 102 -48.43 -6.16 17.79
C LYS A 102 -49.75 -6.60 18.41
N ALA A 103 -50.65 -7.16 17.62
CA ALA A 103 -51.92 -7.66 18.13
C ALA A 103 -51.74 -8.81 19.15
N ASN A 104 -50.75 -9.70 18.92
CA ASN A 104 -50.41 -10.76 19.86
C ASN A 104 -49.93 -10.21 21.22
N VAL A 105 -49.17 -9.12 21.24
CA VAL A 105 -48.77 -8.44 22.48
C VAL A 105 -49.98 -7.88 23.20
N GLU A 106 -50.92 -7.22 22.50
CA GLU A 106 -52.18 -6.69 23.09
C GLU A 106 -53.03 -7.80 23.73
N VAL A 107 -53.11 -8.96 23.08
CA VAL A 107 -53.84 -10.13 23.66
C VAL A 107 -53.12 -10.66 24.91
N ALA A 108 -51.79 -10.77 24.86
CA ALA A 108 -51.01 -11.24 26.01
C ALA A 108 -51.06 -10.25 27.19
N GLU A 109 -51.05 -8.94 26.94
CA GLU A 109 -51.24 -7.90 27.97
C GLU A 109 -52.62 -8.02 28.65
N ALA A 110 -53.70 -8.23 27.88
CA ALA A 110 -55.02 -8.44 28.42
C ALA A 110 -55.07 -9.72 29.28
N THR A 111 -54.40 -10.79 28.88
CA THR A 111 -54.30 -12.04 29.65
C THR A 111 -53.56 -11.82 30.97
N VAL A 112 -52.47 -11.07 30.96
CA VAL A 112 -51.73 -10.69 32.18
C VAL A 112 -52.60 -9.86 33.11
N ALA A 113 -53.35 -8.89 32.58
CA ALA A 113 -54.24 -8.06 33.35
C ALA A 113 -55.32 -8.90 34.06
N THR A 114 -55.94 -9.86 33.37
CA THR A 114 -56.94 -10.77 33.93
C THR A 114 -56.34 -11.68 34.99
N ALA A 115 -55.15 -12.26 34.73
CA ALA A 115 -54.46 -13.12 35.69
C ALA A 115 -54.08 -12.36 36.97
N LYS A 116 -53.65 -11.10 36.79
CA LYS A 116 -53.29 -10.20 37.89
C LYS A 116 -54.52 -9.89 38.76
N MET A 117 -55.66 -9.50 38.16
CA MET A 117 -56.93 -9.30 38.89
C MET A 117 -57.31 -10.54 39.70
N THR A 118 -57.12 -11.73 39.12
CA THR A 118 -57.39 -12.99 39.82
C THR A 118 -56.48 -13.19 41.04
N VAL A 119 -55.18 -12.90 40.91
CA VAL A 119 -54.22 -12.95 42.03
C VAL A 119 -54.61 -11.96 43.11
N ASP A 120 -54.86 -10.70 42.73
CA ASP A 120 -55.23 -9.63 43.68
C ASP A 120 -56.48 -10.00 44.47
N SER A 121 -57.53 -10.50 43.80
CA SER A 121 -58.78 -11.01 44.48
C SER A 121 -58.48 -12.20 45.38
N LYS A 122 -57.66 -13.19 44.93
CA LYS A 122 -57.32 -14.36 45.75
C LYS A 122 -56.42 -13.99 46.96
N GLU A 123 -55.59 -12.98 46.87
CA GLU A 123 -54.81 -12.46 47.99
C GLU A 123 -55.68 -11.81 49.06
N GLU A 124 -56.71 -11.05 48.69
CA GLU A 124 -57.72 -10.49 49.63
C GLU A 124 -58.52 -11.56 50.33
N LEU A 125 -59.04 -12.53 49.57
CA LEU A 125 -59.78 -13.64 50.13
C LEU A 125 -58.95 -14.56 51.03
N PHE A 126 -57.68 -14.72 50.74
CA PHE A 126 -56.77 -15.49 51.58
C PHE A 126 -56.49 -14.80 52.91
N LYS A 127 -56.40 -13.48 52.97
CA LYS A 127 -56.27 -12.71 54.21
C LYS A 127 -57.50 -12.94 55.13
N GLU A 128 -58.65 -13.11 54.56
CA GLU A 128 -59.96 -13.41 55.29
C GLU A 128 -60.17 -14.91 55.52
N ASN A 129 -59.15 -15.78 55.22
CA ASN A 129 -59.18 -17.24 55.34
C ASN A 129 -60.36 -17.92 54.52
N VAL A 130 -60.78 -17.32 53.41
CA VAL A 130 -61.85 -17.84 52.56
C VAL A 130 -61.33 -18.80 51.50
N VAL A 131 -60.05 -18.69 51.09
CA VAL A 131 -59.42 -19.56 50.08
C VAL A 131 -58.18 -20.24 50.63
N SER A 132 -57.81 -21.38 50.04
CA SER A 132 -56.58 -22.14 50.44
C SER A 132 -55.30 -21.49 49.89
N GLN A 133 -54.17 -21.80 50.56
CA GLN A 133 -52.85 -21.42 50.07
C GLN A 133 -52.57 -22.02 48.68
N PHE A 134 -53.11 -23.21 48.40
CA PHE A 134 -52.98 -23.85 47.08
C PHE A 134 -53.65 -23.03 45.99
N ASP A 135 -54.87 -22.50 46.25
CA ASP A 135 -55.62 -21.68 45.31
C ASP A 135 -54.88 -20.39 44.98
N LEU A 136 -54.32 -19.71 46.00
CA LEU A 136 -53.50 -18.51 45.82
C LEU A 136 -52.26 -18.80 45.03
N GLN A 137 -51.55 -19.90 45.36
CA GLN A 137 -50.35 -20.27 44.65
C GLN A 137 -50.62 -20.63 43.16
N THR A 138 -51.77 -21.29 42.90
CA THR A 138 -52.22 -21.60 41.54
C THR A 138 -52.48 -20.32 40.73
N ALA A 139 -53.15 -19.32 41.34
CA ALA A 139 -53.35 -18.02 40.68
C ALA A 139 -52.02 -17.30 40.39
N ARG A 140 -51.09 -17.31 41.34
CA ARG A 140 -49.76 -16.73 41.15
C ARG A 140 -48.96 -17.43 40.03
N ASN A 141 -49.07 -18.76 39.93
CA ASN A 141 -48.42 -19.52 38.86
C ASN A 141 -49.05 -19.18 37.50
N SER A 142 -50.38 -18.99 37.44
CA SER A 142 -51.08 -18.54 36.22
C SER A 142 -50.63 -17.15 35.78
N LEU A 143 -50.48 -16.22 36.71
CA LEU A 143 -49.94 -14.90 36.41
C LEU A 143 -48.49 -14.98 35.91
N ARG A 144 -47.66 -15.85 36.50
CA ARG A 144 -46.29 -16.07 36.04
C ARG A 144 -46.25 -16.61 34.61
N SER A 145 -47.16 -17.58 34.30
CA SER A 145 -47.31 -18.12 32.93
C SER A 145 -47.75 -17.06 31.94
N ALA A 146 -48.75 -16.22 32.31
CA ALA A 146 -49.21 -15.12 31.47
C ALA A 146 -48.09 -14.10 31.18
N ASN A 147 -47.28 -13.75 32.20
CA ASN A 147 -46.12 -12.87 32.03
C ASN A 147 -45.07 -13.46 31.09
N ALA A 148 -44.82 -14.78 31.16
CA ALA A 148 -43.88 -15.46 30.24
C ALA A 148 -44.40 -15.42 28.80
N THR A 149 -45.72 -15.62 28.59
CA THR A 149 -46.38 -15.48 27.27
C THR A 149 -46.27 -14.05 26.73
N LEU A 150 -46.45 -13.03 27.58
CA LEU A 150 -46.28 -11.63 27.19
C LEU A 150 -44.80 -11.36 26.76
N ALA A 151 -43.84 -11.85 27.53
CA ALA A 151 -42.42 -11.69 27.19
C ALA A 151 -42.09 -12.35 25.84
N GLN A 152 -42.67 -13.53 25.54
CA GLN A 152 -42.53 -14.17 24.23
C GLN A 152 -43.13 -13.30 23.11
N ALA A 153 -44.38 -12.82 23.27
CA ALA A 153 -45.01 -11.97 22.27
C ALA A 153 -44.26 -10.67 22.03
N GLN A 154 -43.69 -10.07 23.08
CA GLN A 154 -42.83 -8.90 22.96
C GLN A 154 -41.52 -9.18 22.17
N ALA A 155 -40.92 -10.36 22.35
CA ALA A 155 -39.74 -10.78 21.56
C ALA A 155 -40.11 -10.98 20.08
N GLU A 156 -41.27 -11.57 19.79
CA GLU A 156 -41.79 -11.71 18.41
C GLU A 156 -42.05 -10.34 17.76
N LEU A 157 -42.64 -9.40 18.51
CA LEU A 157 -42.83 -8.02 18.05
C LEU A 157 -41.50 -7.33 17.72
N LEU A 158 -40.47 -7.49 18.56
CA LEU A 158 -39.13 -6.96 18.30
C LEU A 158 -38.55 -7.56 17.02
N ASN A 159 -38.67 -8.88 16.82
CA ASN A 159 -38.19 -9.55 15.61
C ASN A 159 -38.90 -9.02 14.35
N ALA A 160 -40.25 -8.88 14.40
CA ALA A 160 -41.00 -8.33 13.28
C ALA A 160 -40.61 -6.88 12.96
N ARG A 161 -40.33 -6.07 14.00
CA ARG A 161 -39.87 -4.69 13.85
C ARG A 161 -38.47 -4.63 13.19
N ASN A 162 -37.54 -5.48 13.62
CA ASN A 162 -36.20 -5.58 13.05
C ASN A 162 -36.26 -6.01 11.58
N ASN A 163 -37.06 -7.03 11.25
CA ASN A 163 -37.26 -7.49 9.89
C ASN A 163 -37.80 -6.38 8.98
N LEU A 164 -38.76 -5.60 9.46
CA LEU A 164 -39.25 -4.44 8.72
C LEU A 164 -38.15 -3.37 8.56
N SER A 165 -37.32 -3.15 9.56
CA SER A 165 -36.23 -2.17 9.46
C SER A 165 -35.21 -2.57 8.40
N TYR A 166 -34.94 -3.87 8.24
CA TYR A 166 -34.03 -4.42 7.24
C TYR A 166 -34.54 -4.31 5.81
N THR A 167 -35.81 -3.99 5.59
CA THR A 167 -36.31 -3.66 4.25
C THR A 167 -35.77 -2.36 3.69
N VAL A 168 -35.31 -1.47 4.56
CA VAL A 168 -34.71 -0.19 4.18
C VAL A 168 -33.19 -0.33 4.27
N ILE A 169 -32.54 -0.55 3.14
CA ILE A 169 -31.11 -0.72 3.06
C ILE A 169 -30.44 0.63 3.06
N LYS A 170 -29.53 0.85 4.03
CA LYS A 170 -28.84 2.12 4.26
C LYS A 170 -27.35 1.98 4.09
N SER A 171 -26.70 3.09 3.77
CA SER A 171 -25.23 3.13 3.77
C SER A 171 -24.66 3.01 5.18
N PRO A 172 -23.70 2.10 5.41
CA PRO A 172 -23.05 1.95 6.72
C PRO A 172 -22.00 3.03 6.98
N VAL A 173 -21.48 3.70 5.92
CA VAL A 173 -20.40 4.69 5.97
C VAL A 173 -20.71 5.89 5.09
N ASP A 174 -20.03 7.00 5.34
CA ASP A 174 -19.94 8.10 4.37
C ASP A 174 -19.00 7.68 3.25
N GLY A 175 -19.30 8.06 2.00
CA GLY A 175 -18.41 7.71 0.90
C GLY A 175 -19.03 7.85 -0.48
N ILE A 176 -18.45 7.18 -1.46
CA ILE A 176 -18.92 7.15 -2.84
C ILE A 176 -19.53 5.78 -3.13
N ALA A 177 -20.75 5.78 -3.64
CA ALA A 177 -21.44 4.58 -4.06
C ALA A 177 -20.78 4.03 -5.35
N GLY A 178 -20.49 2.75 -5.37
CA GLY A 178 -20.01 2.05 -6.56
C GLY A 178 -21.11 1.84 -7.59
N MET A 179 -20.88 0.92 -8.51
CA MET A 179 -21.90 0.47 -9.46
C MET A 179 -22.75 -0.64 -8.84
N SER A 180 -24.04 -0.69 -9.17
CA SER A 180 -24.97 -1.72 -8.76
C SER A 180 -25.54 -2.42 -9.98
N SER A 181 -25.56 -3.74 -9.96
CA SER A 181 -26.26 -4.53 -10.99
C SER A 181 -27.77 -4.68 -10.72
N TYR A 182 -28.24 -4.24 -9.55
CA TYR A 182 -29.61 -4.46 -9.11
C TYR A 182 -30.51 -3.29 -9.47
N ARG A 183 -31.74 -3.62 -9.91
CA ARG A 183 -32.76 -2.69 -10.38
C ARG A 183 -34.09 -2.93 -9.65
N VAL A 184 -35.02 -2.01 -9.78
CA VAL A 184 -36.40 -2.20 -9.30
C VAL A 184 -36.99 -3.42 -9.96
N GLY A 185 -37.56 -4.31 -9.16
CA GLY A 185 -38.14 -5.58 -9.59
C GLY A 185 -37.23 -6.80 -9.41
N ASP A 186 -35.96 -6.60 -9.13
CA ASP A 186 -35.01 -7.71 -8.87
C ASP A 186 -35.28 -8.33 -7.51
N LEU A 187 -35.17 -9.66 -7.43
CA LEU A 187 -35.21 -10.41 -6.20
C LEU A 187 -33.88 -10.43 -5.50
N VAL A 188 -33.82 -10.03 -4.26
CA VAL A 188 -32.62 -10.11 -3.40
C VAL A 188 -32.83 -11.07 -2.24
N SER A 189 -31.73 -11.60 -1.71
CA SER A 189 -31.75 -12.58 -0.61
C SER A 189 -30.58 -12.36 0.33
N SER A 190 -30.76 -12.65 1.62
CA SER A 190 -29.71 -12.62 2.63
C SER A 190 -28.57 -13.63 2.38
N SER A 191 -28.76 -14.60 1.50
CA SER A 191 -27.75 -15.61 1.13
C SER A 191 -26.90 -15.23 -0.09
N MET A 192 -27.00 -13.99 -0.60
CA MET A 192 -26.24 -13.53 -1.75
C MET A 192 -24.74 -13.50 -1.45
N SER A 193 -23.93 -13.94 -2.41
CA SER A 193 -22.47 -13.92 -2.34
C SER A 193 -21.86 -12.56 -2.72
N SER A 194 -22.59 -11.77 -3.51
CA SER A 194 -22.14 -10.45 -3.98
C SER A 194 -22.95 -9.32 -3.33
N PRO A 195 -22.33 -8.19 -3.01
CA PRO A 195 -23.04 -7.05 -2.44
C PRO A 195 -23.98 -6.42 -3.48
N MET A 196 -25.09 -5.83 -3.01
CA MET A 196 -25.98 -5.03 -3.86
C MET A 196 -25.29 -3.80 -4.42
N ILE A 197 -24.45 -3.18 -3.63
CA ILE A 197 -23.60 -2.04 -3.98
C ILE A 197 -22.44 -2.00 -2.99
N SER A 198 -21.28 -1.49 -3.41
CA SER A 198 -20.17 -1.18 -2.52
C SER A 198 -20.12 0.33 -2.26
N VAL A 199 -19.87 0.73 -1.04
CA VAL A 199 -19.63 2.14 -0.68
C VAL A 199 -18.21 2.26 -0.17
N SER A 200 -17.45 3.19 -0.77
CA SER A 200 -16.04 3.44 -0.43
C SER A 200 -15.88 4.82 0.19
N ASP A 201 -15.32 4.87 1.40
CA ASP A 201 -14.83 6.11 1.99
C ASP A 201 -13.46 6.43 1.41
N ASN A 202 -13.45 7.36 0.46
CA ASN A 202 -12.25 7.82 -0.24
C ASN A 202 -11.67 9.11 0.34
N SER A 203 -12.05 9.52 1.54
CA SER A 203 -11.53 10.74 2.20
C SER A 203 -10.02 10.66 2.43
N GLU A 204 -9.55 9.49 2.81
CA GLU A 204 -8.15 9.10 2.93
C GLU A 204 -7.94 7.79 2.17
N MET A 205 -6.77 7.64 1.58
CA MET A 205 -6.44 6.44 0.82
C MET A 205 -5.28 5.71 1.50
N TYR A 206 -5.44 4.41 1.61
CA TYR A 206 -4.45 3.51 2.18
C TYR A 206 -3.70 2.80 1.05
N ALA A 207 -2.41 3.07 0.95
CA ALA A 207 -1.53 2.39 0.01
C ALA A 207 -0.79 1.26 0.74
N TYR A 208 -1.10 0.04 0.37
CA TYR A 208 -0.45 -1.17 0.90
C TYR A 208 0.69 -1.57 -0.02
N PHE A 209 1.88 -1.69 0.55
CA PHE A 209 3.09 -2.13 -0.16
C PHE A 209 3.92 -3.05 0.73
N SER A 210 4.85 -3.78 0.14
CA SER A 210 5.65 -4.76 0.87
C SER A 210 7.13 -4.43 0.81
N MET A 211 7.82 -4.61 1.94
CA MET A 211 9.28 -4.57 2.05
C MET A 211 9.81 -5.93 2.45
N THR A 212 11.01 -6.28 2.02
CA THR A 212 11.65 -7.52 2.43
C THR A 212 12.00 -7.50 3.92
N GLU A 213 12.06 -8.67 4.55
CA GLU A 213 12.50 -8.80 5.94
C GLU A 213 13.86 -8.13 6.19
N LYS A 214 14.81 -8.29 5.25
CA LYS A 214 16.13 -7.64 5.31
C LYS A 214 16.03 -6.12 5.45
N GLN A 215 15.14 -5.48 4.69
CA GLN A 215 14.94 -4.01 4.73
C GLN A 215 14.31 -3.58 6.07
N ILE A 216 13.32 -4.32 6.56
CA ILE A 216 12.67 -4.03 7.84
C ILE A 216 13.64 -4.21 9.01
N LEU A 217 14.46 -5.27 9.00
CA LEU A 217 15.49 -5.49 10.02
C LEU A 217 16.54 -4.37 10.02
N ALA A 218 16.93 -3.88 8.84
CA ALA A 218 17.85 -2.76 8.73
C ALA A 218 17.26 -1.48 9.35
N LEU A 219 15.98 -1.18 9.06
CA LEU A 219 15.27 -0.03 9.65
C LEU A 219 15.12 -0.17 11.17
N SER A 220 14.77 -1.35 11.66
CA SER A 220 14.64 -1.63 13.10
C SER A 220 15.97 -1.46 13.83
N ARG A 221 17.07 -1.97 13.27
CA ARG A 221 18.42 -1.82 13.87
C ARG A 221 18.89 -0.37 13.94
N GLN A 222 18.53 0.45 12.95
CA GLN A 222 18.90 1.87 12.94
C GLN A 222 18.15 2.69 13.99
N ASN A 223 16.92 2.30 14.35
CA ASN A 223 16.03 3.06 15.22
C ASN A 223 15.81 2.42 16.61
N GLY A 224 16.44 1.27 16.88
CA GLY A 224 16.34 0.56 18.17
C GLY A 224 15.14 -0.37 18.28
N SER A 225 13.98 -0.02 17.76
CA SER A 225 12.78 -0.86 17.72
C SER A 225 11.97 -0.62 16.45
N LEU A 226 11.06 -1.55 16.13
CA LEU A 226 10.14 -1.39 14.99
C LEU A 226 9.15 -0.22 15.20
N THR A 227 8.72 -0.02 16.45
CA THR A 227 7.82 1.08 16.81
C THR A 227 8.50 2.45 16.65
N ASP A 228 9.77 2.54 17.04
CA ASP A 228 10.53 3.78 16.88
C ASP A 228 10.91 3.99 15.41
N ALA A 229 11.19 2.91 14.69
CA ALA A 229 11.37 2.96 13.24
C ALA A 229 10.13 3.51 12.53
N LEU A 230 8.93 3.09 12.91
CA LEU A 230 7.68 3.60 12.34
C LEU A 230 7.51 5.11 12.56
N LYS A 231 7.80 5.60 13.77
CA LYS A 231 7.75 7.03 14.10
C LYS A 231 8.79 7.87 13.36
N ALA A 232 9.94 7.26 13.07
CA ALA A 232 11.04 7.90 12.36
C ALA A 232 10.95 7.77 10.83
N MET A 233 9.92 7.07 10.31
CA MET A 233 9.74 6.91 8.88
C MET A 233 9.52 8.24 8.18
N PRO A 234 10.20 8.46 7.04
CA PRO A 234 10.02 9.68 6.28
C PRO A 234 8.65 9.69 5.59
N GLU A 235 8.22 10.89 5.19
CA GLU A 235 7.11 11.02 4.26
C GLU A 235 7.43 10.32 2.95
N VAL A 236 6.44 9.64 2.40
CA VAL A 236 6.55 8.91 1.13
C VAL A 236 5.76 9.63 0.05
N LYS A 237 6.17 9.39 -1.21
CA LYS A 237 5.47 9.90 -2.37
C LYS A 237 4.80 8.75 -3.09
N LEU A 238 3.68 9.05 -3.74
CA LEU A 238 2.94 8.08 -4.56
C LEU A 238 3.13 8.43 -6.03
N LEU A 239 3.58 7.46 -6.79
CA LEU A 239 3.61 7.51 -8.25
C LEU A 239 2.37 6.76 -8.76
N LEU A 240 1.55 7.44 -9.54
CA LEU A 240 0.33 6.89 -10.10
C LEU A 240 0.65 5.92 -11.26
N SER A 241 -0.34 5.18 -11.71
CA SER A 241 -0.19 4.19 -12.80
C SER A 241 0.18 4.83 -14.16
N ASP A 242 -0.11 6.12 -14.35
CA ASP A 242 0.29 6.90 -15.52
C ASP A 242 1.72 7.46 -15.45
N GLY A 243 2.45 7.19 -14.37
CA GLY A 243 3.80 7.68 -14.13
C GLY A 243 3.85 9.08 -13.50
N SER A 244 2.74 9.75 -13.30
CA SER A 244 2.71 11.05 -12.61
C SER A 244 2.87 10.91 -11.11
N GLU A 245 3.48 11.91 -10.46
CA GLU A 245 3.62 11.95 -9.01
C GLU A 245 2.37 12.60 -8.39
N TYR A 246 1.76 11.91 -7.42
CA TYR A 246 0.63 12.45 -6.66
C TYR A 246 1.07 13.66 -5.83
N GLN A 247 0.26 14.71 -5.81
CA GLN A 247 0.64 16.01 -5.23
C GLN A 247 0.80 15.96 -3.70
N GLU A 248 -0.07 15.18 -3.04
CA GLU A 248 -0.04 15.04 -1.58
C GLU A 248 0.96 13.95 -1.18
N LYS A 249 1.70 14.21 -0.10
CA LYS A 249 2.61 13.23 0.48
C LYS A 249 1.83 12.31 1.42
N GLY A 250 2.29 11.08 1.53
CA GLY A 250 1.78 10.12 2.49
C GLY A 250 2.73 9.91 3.67
N HIS A 251 2.19 9.40 4.74
CA HIS A 251 2.95 8.92 5.89
C HIS A 251 2.65 7.45 6.14
N ILE A 252 3.66 6.71 6.58
CA ILE A 252 3.50 5.30 6.93
C ILE A 252 2.97 5.25 8.36
N ASP A 253 1.80 4.63 8.54
CA ASP A 253 1.11 4.56 9.82
C ASP A 253 1.08 3.16 10.42
N ALA A 254 1.32 2.12 9.62
CA ALA A 254 1.30 0.74 10.07
C ALA A 254 2.33 -0.14 9.37
N ILE A 255 2.89 -1.06 10.15
CA ILE A 255 3.75 -2.16 9.68
C ILE A 255 3.12 -3.45 10.22
N SER A 256 2.94 -4.44 9.33
CA SER A 256 2.43 -5.75 9.75
C SER A 256 3.34 -6.38 10.80
N GLY A 257 2.75 -6.93 11.85
CA GLY A 257 3.46 -7.73 12.84
C GLY A 257 3.80 -9.16 12.37
N MET A 258 3.39 -9.52 11.15
CA MET A 258 3.60 -10.85 10.57
C MET A 258 4.34 -10.73 9.25
N ILE A 259 5.23 -11.69 9.00
CA ILE A 259 5.93 -11.85 7.73
C ILE A 259 5.11 -12.81 6.87
N ASP A 260 4.86 -12.45 5.63
CA ASP A 260 4.31 -13.37 4.64
C ASP A 260 5.38 -14.42 4.29
N THR A 261 5.14 -15.64 4.72
CA THR A 261 6.10 -16.76 4.56
C THR A 261 6.28 -17.18 3.10
N SER A 262 5.35 -16.85 2.22
CA SER A 262 5.44 -17.18 0.80
C SER A 262 6.40 -16.25 0.05
N THR A 263 6.50 -15.01 0.48
CA THR A 263 7.30 -13.95 -0.18
C THR A 263 8.48 -13.46 0.65
N GLY A 264 8.56 -13.81 1.96
CA GLY A 264 9.56 -13.29 2.90
C GLY A 264 9.46 -11.77 3.09
N SER A 265 8.25 -11.22 2.96
CA SER A 265 8.02 -9.78 3.02
C SER A 265 7.06 -9.38 4.14
N VAL A 266 7.16 -8.13 4.54
CA VAL A 266 6.30 -7.48 5.54
C VAL A 266 5.47 -6.41 4.84
N SER A 267 4.17 -6.41 5.09
CA SER A 267 3.27 -5.40 4.54
C SER A 267 3.30 -4.12 5.36
N LEU A 268 3.37 -2.99 4.68
CA LEU A 268 3.29 -1.65 5.24
C LEU A 268 2.07 -0.93 4.68
N ARG A 269 1.53 0.00 5.45
CA ARG A 269 0.46 0.87 5.02
C ARG A 269 0.91 2.32 5.07
N ALA A 270 0.73 3.02 3.95
CA ALA A 270 0.90 4.47 3.89
C ALA A 270 -0.46 5.14 3.68
N VAL A 271 -0.70 6.22 4.39
CA VAL A 271 -1.94 7.02 4.33
C VAL A 271 -1.69 8.26 3.50
N PHE A 272 -2.58 8.49 2.53
CA PHE A 272 -2.55 9.65 1.66
C PHE A 272 -3.88 10.42 1.78
N PRO A 273 -3.86 11.73 2.01
CA PRO A 273 -5.05 12.56 1.90
C PRO A 273 -5.60 12.53 0.46
N ASN A 274 -6.92 12.54 0.28
CA ASN A 274 -7.54 12.50 -1.03
C ASN A 274 -8.64 13.56 -1.21
N SER A 275 -8.34 14.78 -0.80
CA SER A 275 -9.29 15.90 -0.82
C SER A 275 -9.87 16.20 -2.20
N LYS A 276 -9.13 15.92 -3.27
CA LYS A 276 -9.56 16.10 -4.67
C LYS A 276 -10.26 14.88 -5.28
N ASN A 277 -10.43 13.79 -4.54
CA ASN A 277 -11.02 12.52 -4.99
C ASN A 277 -10.41 11.96 -6.29
N ILE A 278 -9.10 12.18 -6.50
CA ILE A 278 -8.36 11.66 -7.66
C ILE A 278 -8.11 10.16 -7.51
N LEU A 279 -7.71 9.75 -6.32
CA LEU A 279 -7.47 8.34 -6.00
C LEU A 279 -8.80 7.61 -5.79
N ARG A 280 -8.85 6.36 -6.24
CA ARG A 280 -10.01 5.48 -6.07
C ARG A 280 -9.57 4.16 -5.48
N SER A 281 -10.44 3.56 -4.70
CA SER A 281 -10.21 2.21 -4.19
C SER A 281 -10.07 1.20 -5.32
N GLY A 282 -9.12 0.26 -5.18
CA GLY A 282 -8.75 -0.70 -6.22
C GLY A 282 -7.69 -0.19 -7.22
N SER A 283 -7.27 1.08 -7.12
CA SER A 283 -6.17 1.60 -7.94
C SER A 283 -4.83 0.97 -7.53
N THR A 284 -3.88 0.99 -8.46
CA THR A 284 -2.48 0.59 -8.21
C THR A 284 -1.54 1.78 -8.41
N GLY A 285 -0.39 1.73 -7.79
CA GLY A 285 0.63 2.75 -7.91
C GLY A 285 1.96 2.26 -7.34
N ASN A 286 2.91 3.17 -7.23
CA ASN A 286 4.22 2.86 -6.67
C ASN A 286 4.56 3.85 -5.56
N ILE A 287 4.95 3.34 -4.40
CA ILE A 287 5.46 4.15 -3.30
C ILE A 287 6.93 4.44 -3.54
N LYS A 288 7.29 5.73 -3.60
CA LYS A 288 8.68 6.20 -3.57
C LYS A 288 9.09 6.42 -2.13
N PHE A 289 9.88 5.51 -1.60
CA PHE A 289 10.42 5.58 -0.24
C PHE A 289 11.79 6.25 -0.26
N PRO A 290 12.00 7.38 0.44
CA PRO A 290 13.27 8.09 0.44
C PRO A 290 14.26 7.48 1.43
N TYR A 291 15.51 7.29 0.98
CA TYR A 291 16.67 6.97 1.81
C TYR A 291 17.61 8.15 1.82
N THR A 292 17.69 8.87 2.93
CA THR A 292 18.60 10.01 3.07
C THR A 292 19.88 9.57 3.77
N LYS A 293 21.02 9.71 3.09
CA LYS A 293 22.35 9.51 3.64
C LYS A 293 23.04 10.87 3.76
N LYS A 294 23.44 11.20 4.98
CA LYS A 294 24.21 12.42 5.27
C LYS A 294 25.70 12.15 5.16
N ASN A 295 26.46 13.14 4.72
CA ASN A 295 27.93 13.06 4.62
C ASN A 295 28.40 11.80 3.89
N CYS A 296 27.80 11.48 2.76
CA CYS A 296 28.15 10.31 1.95
C CYS A 296 28.98 10.71 0.73
N MET A 297 29.84 9.81 0.28
CA MET A 297 30.60 9.96 -0.97
C MET A 297 29.68 9.59 -2.13
N VAL A 298 29.55 10.47 -3.11
CA VAL A 298 28.71 10.26 -4.30
C VAL A 298 29.58 10.29 -5.55
N ILE A 299 29.40 9.31 -6.41
CA ILE A 299 30.08 9.17 -7.68
C ILE A 299 29.08 8.94 -8.81
N PRO A 300 29.34 9.46 -10.03
CA PRO A 300 28.50 9.12 -11.18
C PRO A 300 28.55 7.62 -11.49
N GLN A 301 27.44 7.04 -11.91
CA GLN A 301 27.40 5.65 -12.35
C GLN A 301 28.31 5.42 -13.57
N THR A 302 28.47 6.44 -14.43
CA THR A 302 29.39 6.43 -15.57
C THR A 302 30.88 6.33 -15.19
N ALA A 303 31.23 6.61 -13.92
CA ALA A 303 32.57 6.46 -13.35
C ALA A 303 32.87 5.03 -12.90
N THR A 304 31.89 4.14 -12.98
CA THR A 304 31.99 2.77 -12.47
C THR A 304 32.00 1.74 -13.60
N TYR A 305 32.51 0.56 -13.32
CA TYR A 305 32.31 -0.63 -14.13
C TYR A 305 32.13 -1.84 -13.22
N GLU A 306 31.39 -2.80 -13.72
CA GLU A 306 31.05 -4.01 -12.96
C GLU A 306 31.83 -5.20 -13.49
N LEU A 307 32.38 -5.97 -12.56
CA LEU A 307 33.07 -7.21 -12.85
C LEU A 307 32.72 -8.24 -11.77
N GLN A 308 32.09 -9.37 -12.15
CA GLN A 308 31.71 -10.45 -11.24
C GLN A 308 30.91 -9.94 -10.02
N ASP A 309 29.82 -9.24 -10.29
CA ASP A 309 28.91 -8.64 -9.29
C ASP A 309 29.56 -7.65 -8.31
N LYS A 310 30.75 -7.15 -8.67
CA LYS A 310 31.48 -6.14 -7.89
C LYS A 310 31.63 -4.86 -8.70
N VAL A 311 31.44 -3.74 -8.01
CA VAL A 311 31.59 -2.42 -8.61
C VAL A 311 33.01 -1.92 -8.40
N PHE A 312 33.62 -1.41 -9.46
CA PHE A 312 34.96 -0.85 -9.46
C PHE A 312 34.94 0.56 -10.03
N VAL A 313 35.96 1.35 -9.60
CA VAL A 313 36.27 2.66 -10.16
C VAL A 313 37.75 2.73 -10.48
N TYR A 314 38.15 3.63 -11.39
CA TYR A 314 39.54 3.95 -11.58
C TYR A 314 39.90 5.19 -10.77
N LYS A 315 40.73 5.01 -9.75
CA LYS A 315 41.41 6.13 -9.05
C LYS A 315 42.62 6.59 -9.84
N VAL A 316 42.87 7.88 -9.81
CA VAL A 316 44.09 8.46 -10.36
C VAL A 316 45.12 8.58 -9.23
N VAL A 317 46.16 7.76 -9.28
CA VAL A 317 47.28 7.75 -8.33
C VAL A 317 48.56 7.96 -9.13
N ASP A 318 49.34 8.95 -8.76
CA ASP A 318 50.60 9.34 -9.44
C ASP A 318 50.43 9.49 -10.97
N GLY A 319 49.29 10.07 -11.39
CA GLY A 319 48.97 10.29 -12.80
C GLY A 319 48.58 9.03 -13.60
N LYS A 320 48.35 7.90 -12.94
CA LYS A 320 47.97 6.63 -13.56
C LYS A 320 46.64 6.10 -12.99
N THR A 321 45.90 5.37 -13.82
CA THR A 321 44.68 4.71 -13.39
C THR A 321 44.97 3.49 -12.51
N GLN A 322 44.30 3.39 -11.38
CA GLN A 322 44.34 2.25 -10.48
C GLN A 322 42.92 1.74 -10.26
N SER A 323 42.62 0.51 -10.68
CA SER A 323 41.34 -0.17 -10.42
C SER A 323 41.17 -0.36 -8.91
N THR A 324 40.04 0.11 -8.38
CA THR A 324 39.73 0.04 -6.96
C THR A 324 38.31 -0.47 -6.81
N GLN A 325 38.14 -1.55 -6.05
CA GLN A 325 36.80 -2.05 -5.71
C GLN A 325 36.12 -1.09 -4.74
N VAL A 326 34.86 -0.79 -5.01
CA VAL A 326 34.01 0.03 -4.14
C VAL A 326 32.77 -0.75 -3.73
N LYS A 327 32.32 -0.54 -2.50
CA LYS A 327 31.03 -1.02 -2.05
C LYS A 327 30.05 0.14 -2.16
N VAL A 328 28.99 -0.04 -2.92
CA VAL A 328 27.96 0.96 -3.15
C VAL A 328 26.68 0.60 -2.39
N PHE A 329 25.91 1.63 -2.06
CA PHE A 329 24.59 1.44 -1.46
C PHE A 329 23.64 0.83 -2.50
N GLU A 330 22.83 -0.16 -2.09
CA GLU A 330 21.97 -0.95 -3.01
C GLU A 330 20.92 -0.09 -3.72
N VAL A 331 20.43 0.96 -3.07
CA VAL A 331 19.42 1.86 -3.65
C VAL A 331 20.12 3.02 -4.36
N ASN A 332 19.82 3.20 -5.64
CA ASN A 332 20.36 4.29 -6.45
C ASN A 332 19.28 4.83 -7.41
N ASP A 333 19.54 5.96 -8.03
CA ASP A 333 18.62 6.64 -8.97
C ASP A 333 18.95 6.36 -10.46
N GLY A 334 19.86 5.43 -10.72
CA GLY A 334 20.36 5.12 -12.06
C GLY A 334 21.32 6.16 -12.63
N LYS A 335 21.71 7.18 -11.85
CA LYS A 335 22.65 8.24 -12.26
C LYS A 335 23.88 8.30 -11.38
N GLU A 336 23.71 8.15 -10.07
CA GLU A 336 24.76 8.27 -9.07
C GLU A 336 24.75 7.07 -8.12
N TYR A 337 25.93 6.66 -7.66
CA TYR A 337 26.11 5.70 -6.59
C TYR A 337 26.56 6.39 -5.31
N ILE A 338 25.98 6.00 -4.19
CA ILE A 338 26.48 6.33 -2.86
C ILE A 338 27.50 5.27 -2.48
N VAL A 339 28.76 5.69 -2.23
CA VAL A 339 29.85 4.78 -1.88
C VAL A 339 29.90 4.60 -0.36
N GLU A 340 29.81 3.34 0.10
CA GLU A 340 29.93 2.98 1.50
C GLU A 340 31.38 2.72 1.93
N SER A 341 32.20 2.17 1.02
CA SER A 341 33.64 1.91 1.28
C SER A 341 34.42 1.75 -0.03
N GLY A 342 35.77 1.84 0.07
CA GLY A 342 36.68 1.69 -1.06
C GLY A 342 37.25 3.02 -1.57
N LEU A 343 36.62 4.16 -1.24
CA LEU A 343 37.13 5.49 -1.54
C LEU A 343 37.38 6.31 -0.26
N LYS A 344 38.20 7.35 -0.40
CA LYS A 344 38.41 8.35 0.64
C LYS A 344 38.04 9.74 0.10
N MET A 345 37.68 10.63 1.01
CA MET A 345 37.46 12.03 0.68
C MET A 345 38.74 12.61 0.05
N GLY A 346 38.56 13.25 -1.11
CA GLY A 346 39.65 13.84 -1.84
C GLY A 346 40.30 12.94 -2.90
N ASP A 347 39.94 11.65 -2.96
CA ASP A 347 40.37 10.78 -4.05
C ASP A 347 39.93 11.36 -5.40
N VAL A 348 40.74 11.23 -6.42
CA VAL A 348 40.39 11.63 -7.79
C VAL A 348 40.04 10.36 -8.57
N ILE A 349 38.89 10.33 -9.18
CA ILE A 349 38.39 9.20 -9.98
C ILE A 349 38.15 9.63 -11.42
N ILE A 350 38.17 8.68 -12.36
CA ILE A 350 37.69 8.91 -13.72
C ILE A 350 36.17 9.01 -13.68
N ALA A 351 35.60 10.11 -14.16
CA ALA A 351 34.15 10.39 -14.09
C ALA A 351 33.32 9.73 -15.20
N GLU A 352 33.92 9.49 -16.35
CA GLU A 352 33.25 8.96 -17.54
C GLU A 352 34.17 7.96 -18.28
N GLY A 353 33.57 6.90 -18.83
CA GLY A 353 34.29 5.93 -19.68
C GLY A 353 35.08 4.87 -18.94
N ALA A 354 34.81 4.64 -17.66
CA ALA A 354 35.51 3.63 -16.84
C ALA A 354 35.51 2.23 -17.46
N GLY A 355 34.41 1.82 -18.12
CA GLY A 355 34.30 0.50 -18.75
C GLY A 355 35.25 0.23 -19.93
N LEU A 356 35.87 1.25 -20.47
CA LEU A 356 36.84 1.16 -21.62
C LEU A 356 38.30 1.26 -21.19
N LEU A 357 38.57 1.46 -19.92
CA LEU A 357 39.89 1.67 -19.38
C LEU A 357 40.56 0.39 -18.89
N SER A 358 41.88 0.43 -18.85
CA SER A 358 42.69 -0.61 -18.20
C SER A 358 43.53 0.00 -17.05
N ASN A 359 44.02 -0.85 -16.18
CA ASN A 359 44.89 -0.44 -15.08
C ASN A 359 46.25 0.11 -15.61
N GLY A 360 46.76 1.18 -15.00
CA GLY A 360 48.06 1.71 -15.32
C GLY A 360 48.15 2.71 -16.49
N ILE A 361 47.01 3.13 -17.06
CA ILE A 361 46.98 4.13 -18.13
C ILE A 361 47.34 5.50 -17.56
N SER A 362 48.22 6.23 -18.25
CA SER A 362 48.58 7.61 -17.89
C SER A 362 47.42 8.56 -18.21
N VAL A 363 46.98 9.34 -17.23
CA VAL A 363 45.90 10.31 -17.32
C VAL A 363 46.46 11.72 -17.23
N ASN A 364 46.24 12.52 -18.26
CA ASN A 364 46.45 13.96 -18.15
C ASN A 364 45.27 14.55 -17.39
N GLN A 365 45.50 15.20 -16.26
CA GLN A 365 44.47 15.87 -15.51
C GLN A 365 43.96 17.10 -16.28
N ALA A 366 42.93 16.95 -17.09
CA ALA A 366 42.19 18.11 -17.55
C ALA A 366 41.41 18.66 -16.33
N ALA A 367 41.71 19.87 -15.91
CA ALA A 367 41.15 20.52 -14.75
C ALA A 367 39.60 20.57 -14.92
N SER A 368 38.89 19.88 -14.06
CA SER A 368 37.41 19.97 -13.97
C SER A 368 37.05 21.37 -13.49
N ALA A 369 36.38 22.15 -14.34
CA ALA A 369 35.74 23.39 -13.92
C ALA A 369 34.63 23.09 -12.92
N PRO A 370 34.47 23.88 -11.84
CA PRO A 370 33.41 23.68 -10.89
C PRO A 370 32.06 23.95 -11.58
N THR A 371 31.15 22.99 -11.53
CA THR A 371 29.79 23.14 -12.03
C THR A 371 29.09 24.25 -11.24
N ALA A 372 28.98 25.44 -11.86
CA ALA A 372 28.29 26.57 -11.29
C ALA A 372 26.79 26.23 -11.18
N THR A 373 26.27 26.25 -9.96
CA THR A 373 24.85 26.18 -9.63
C THR A 373 24.12 27.33 -10.36
N ARG A 374 23.39 27.01 -11.40
CA ARG A 374 22.55 27.96 -12.15
C ARG A 374 21.38 28.33 -11.23
N LYS A 375 21.54 29.46 -10.50
CA LYS A 375 20.42 30.12 -9.82
C LYS A 375 19.47 30.61 -10.92
N ASP A 376 18.32 29.96 -11.00
CA ASP A 376 17.23 30.39 -11.86
C ASP A 376 16.67 31.71 -11.31
N ARG A 377 17.08 32.83 -11.94
CA ARG A 377 16.42 34.11 -11.78
C ARG A 377 15.32 34.17 -12.83
N ARG A 378 14.09 33.92 -12.42
CA ARG A 378 12.92 34.43 -13.12
C ARG A 378 12.23 35.49 -12.27
N LYS A 379 12.17 36.65 -12.87
CA LYS A 379 11.30 37.76 -12.47
C LYS A 379 9.84 37.39 -12.66
#